data_8f1996e242bd03d5c67458c1d99eb1af
#
_entry.id   8f1996e242bd03d5c67458c1d99eb1af
#
_cell.length_a   1.000
_cell.length_b   1.000
_cell.length_c   1.000
_cell.angle_alpha   90.00
_cell.angle_beta   90.00
_cell.angle_gamma   90.00
#
_symmetry.space_group_name_H-M   'P 1'
#
loop_
_entity.id
_entity.type
_entity.pdbx_description
1 polymer ?
#
loop_
_entity_poly.entity_id
_entity_poly.type
_entity_poly.pdbx_seq_one_letter_code
_entity_poly.pdbx_strand_id
1 'polypeptide(L)'
;MKNKKDQFIGVKQPLSKKLSQLVFILFFSLFTVFSVLVYTSATRYVLHREKINVGRSLEKTRVRLSQANSSLTSDDILEILYNQIFADDIYPHKRQNGIVRTGESIDSILYVNQEMTLYDVNRKPVFSTLRTGMPTIGKSMGKVIISKVADMEGFVGTKAIYSQKTGQLLGYVQIFYNLGRYYSMRQNIIVFLIMMEVLGTVLALVVINSATKRIVRPVKNLHDLMHQISENPSNLEIRSKVRSEDEIGELSRIFDGMLDQLEDYTRRQSQFISDVSHELRTPVAVVKGHIGLLQRWGKDDPEILEESLAAAYHEADRMSLMINDMLNMIRVQGSLELHQDEVTDLSSSISVVIENFRILREDFQFIFENNISDIVWGKIYKIHFEQALMILIDNAFKYSPSYKEVSVVLSVDNDFATVVVKDKGEGISDEDIEFIFDRFYRTDKSRNRESTQAGLGIGLSVFKQIMDAYHLKVDIKSELNQGTEFIVRIPIKKFEETKEI
;
A
#
# COMPACT_ATOMS: atom_id res chain seq x y z
N MET A 1 -21.21 -36.22 -3.98
CA MET A 1 -20.32 -35.05 -3.81
C MET A 1 -21.08 -33.80 -4.16
N LYS A 2 -21.69 -33.16 -3.16
CA LYS A 2 -22.53 -31.96 -3.34
C LYS A 2 -21.64 -30.69 -3.42
N ASN A 3 -21.98 -29.87 -4.39
CA ASN A 3 -21.38 -28.57 -4.73
C ASN A 3 -20.96 -27.70 -3.56
N LYS A 4 -19.62 -27.47 -3.46
CA LYS A 4 -19.00 -26.39 -2.66
C LYS A 4 -18.93 -25.06 -3.46
N LYS A 5 -19.81 -24.87 -4.46
CA LYS A 5 -19.77 -23.73 -5.39
C LYS A 5 -20.45 -22.44 -4.93
N ASP A 6 -21.09 -22.40 -3.74
CA ASP A 6 -21.98 -21.28 -3.38
C ASP A 6 -21.61 -20.54 -2.07
N GLN A 7 -20.32 -20.39 -1.75
CA GLN A 7 -19.90 -19.59 -0.59
C GLN A 7 -19.05 -18.37 -0.89
N PHE A 8 -19.02 -17.88 -2.12
CA PHE A 8 -18.58 -16.50 -2.34
C PHE A 8 -19.80 -15.59 -2.20
N ILE A 9 -19.98 -15.05 -1.00
CA ILE A 9 -20.94 -13.98 -0.69
C ILE A 9 -20.69 -12.87 -1.71
N GLY A 10 -21.56 -12.79 -2.72
CA GLY A 10 -21.54 -11.75 -3.72
C GLY A 10 -21.53 -10.40 -3.02
N VAL A 11 -20.47 -9.62 -3.18
CA VAL A 11 -20.34 -8.27 -2.63
C VAL A 11 -21.50 -7.45 -3.17
N LYS A 12 -22.59 -7.31 -2.39
CA LYS A 12 -23.85 -6.65 -2.81
C LYS A 12 -23.66 -5.22 -3.31
N GLN A 13 -22.57 -4.56 -2.94
CA GLN A 13 -22.16 -3.26 -3.47
C GLN A 13 -20.64 -3.16 -3.51
N PRO A 14 -20.05 -2.67 -4.63
CA PRO A 14 -18.60 -2.50 -4.74
C PRO A 14 -18.10 -1.50 -3.70
N LEU A 15 -16.92 -1.77 -3.13
CA LEU A 15 -16.27 -0.94 -2.11
C LEU A 15 -16.18 0.54 -2.54
N SER A 16 -15.92 0.79 -3.82
CA SER A 16 -15.90 2.12 -4.41
C SER A 16 -17.20 2.90 -4.19
N LYS A 17 -18.35 2.23 -4.39
CA LYS A 17 -19.66 2.85 -4.22
C LYS A 17 -19.97 3.17 -2.76
N LYS A 18 -19.64 2.25 -1.84
CA LYS A 18 -19.81 2.48 -0.39
C LYS A 18 -18.93 3.62 0.10
N LEU A 19 -17.66 3.66 -0.29
CA LEU A 19 -16.73 4.71 0.09
C LEU A 19 -17.18 6.06 -0.46
N SER A 20 -17.58 6.12 -1.74
CA SER A 20 -18.09 7.33 -2.38
C SER A 20 -19.33 7.87 -1.67
N GLN A 21 -20.28 7.01 -1.33
CA GLN A 21 -21.49 7.39 -0.60
C GLN A 21 -21.16 7.92 0.80
N LEU A 22 -20.28 7.26 1.53
CA LEU A 22 -19.90 7.67 2.88
C LEU A 22 -19.22 9.03 2.87
N VAL A 23 -18.24 9.24 1.98
CA VAL A 23 -17.53 10.53 1.85
C VAL A 23 -18.48 11.65 1.42
N PHE A 24 -19.38 11.36 0.48
CA PHE A 24 -20.39 12.33 0.04
C PHE A 24 -21.32 12.76 1.19
N ILE A 25 -21.89 11.81 1.92
CA ILE A 25 -22.78 12.07 3.05
C ILE A 25 -22.05 12.89 4.15
N LEU A 26 -20.81 12.47 4.48
CA LEU A 26 -20.01 13.18 5.48
C LEU A 26 -19.72 14.62 5.06
N PHE A 27 -19.29 14.84 3.83
CA PHE A 27 -18.99 16.18 3.30
C PHE A 27 -20.24 17.04 3.28
N PHE A 28 -21.35 16.53 2.72
CA PHE A 28 -22.61 17.26 2.63
C PHE A 28 -23.15 17.63 4.02
N SER A 29 -23.19 16.68 4.95
CA SER A 29 -23.67 16.95 6.31
C SER A 29 -22.81 17.98 7.05
N LEU A 30 -21.48 17.87 6.94
CA LEU A 30 -20.55 18.80 7.58
C LEU A 30 -20.72 20.22 7.03
N PHE A 31 -20.84 20.33 5.70
CA PHE A 31 -21.00 21.63 5.04
C PHE A 31 -22.35 22.28 5.36
N THR A 32 -23.43 21.48 5.39
CA THR A 32 -24.76 21.96 5.80
C THR A 32 -24.76 22.47 7.24
N VAL A 33 -24.18 21.73 8.19
CA VAL A 33 -24.04 22.16 9.58
C VAL A 33 -23.25 23.46 9.68
N PHE A 34 -22.13 23.57 8.97
CA PHE A 34 -21.33 24.79 8.90
C PHE A 34 -22.15 25.97 8.36
N SER A 35 -22.88 25.78 7.26
CA SER A 35 -23.71 26.80 6.65
C SER A 35 -24.80 27.31 7.60
N VAL A 36 -25.47 26.40 8.32
CA VAL A 36 -26.47 26.77 9.35
C VAL A 36 -25.83 27.57 10.48
N LEU A 37 -24.64 27.17 10.93
CA LEU A 37 -23.93 27.88 12.00
C LEU A 37 -23.52 29.31 11.56
N VAL A 38 -22.97 29.43 10.35
CA VAL A 38 -22.59 30.74 9.77
C VAL A 38 -23.82 31.63 9.64
N TYR A 39 -24.91 31.10 9.05
CA TYR A 39 -26.14 31.82 8.90
C TYR A 39 -26.70 32.32 10.23
N THR A 40 -26.82 31.44 11.23
CA THR A 40 -27.40 31.82 12.54
C THR A 40 -26.50 32.81 13.29
N SER A 41 -25.19 32.65 13.22
CA SER A 41 -24.21 33.54 13.85
C SER A 41 -24.26 34.94 13.19
N ALA A 42 -24.18 34.99 11.86
CA ALA A 42 -24.16 36.24 11.12
C ALA A 42 -25.46 37.04 11.35
N THR A 43 -26.61 36.36 11.23
CA THR A 43 -27.91 37.02 11.40
C THR A 43 -28.12 37.50 12.83
N ARG A 44 -27.77 36.73 13.85
CA ARG A 44 -27.84 37.16 15.26
C ARG A 44 -26.90 38.32 15.55
N TYR A 45 -25.65 38.25 15.03
CA TYR A 45 -24.69 39.36 15.23
C TYR A 45 -25.20 40.67 14.68
N VAL A 46 -25.70 40.68 13.44
CA VAL A 46 -26.22 41.91 12.80
C VAL A 46 -27.44 42.46 13.56
N LEU A 47 -28.40 41.58 13.89
CA LEU A 47 -29.56 41.98 14.68
C LEU A 47 -29.18 42.62 16.04
N HIS A 48 -28.26 42.01 16.74
CA HIS A 48 -27.78 42.49 18.03
C HIS A 48 -27.06 43.83 17.90
N ARG A 49 -26.21 43.99 16.87
CA ARG A 49 -25.50 45.22 16.56
C ARG A 49 -26.46 46.37 16.27
N GLU A 50 -27.46 46.12 15.42
CA GLU A 50 -28.43 47.17 15.07
C GLU A 50 -29.30 47.57 16.25
N LYS A 51 -29.70 46.64 17.11
CA LYS A 51 -30.38 46.93 18.36
C LYS A 51 -29.55 47.84 19.29
N ILE A 52 -28.25 47.60 19.41
CA ILE A 52 -27.33 48.45 20.18
C ILE A 52 -27.20 49.83 19.52
N ASN A 53 -27.11 49.89 18.20
CA ASN A 53 -27.00 51.16 17.47
C ASN A 53 -28.20 52.06 17.72
N VAL A 54 -29.44 51.50 17.71
CA VAL A 54 -30.65 52.24 18.09
C VAL A 54 -30.53 52.80 19.53
N GLY A 55 -30.06 51.96 20.47
CA GLY A 55 -29.85 52.40 21.86
C GLY A 55 -28.84 53.54 21.99
N ARG A 56 -27.73 53.47 21.21
CA ARG A 56 -26.69 54.53 21.19
C ARG A 56 -27.22 55.82 20.58
N SER A 57 -27.97 55.75 19.47
CA SER A 57 -28.59 56.94 18.87
C SER A 57 -29.59 57.59 19.82
N LEU A 58 -30.42 56.78 20.50
CA LEU A 58 -31.34 57.35 21.54
C LEU A 58 -30.56 58.04 22.64
N GLU A 59 -29.46 57.49 23.13
CA GLU A 59 -28.68 58.12 24.18
C GLU A 59 -27.98 59.38 23.70
N LYS A 60 -27.39 59.39 22.51
CA LYS A 60 -26.78 60.62 21.92
C LYS A 60 -27.80 61.70 21.75
N THR A 61 -28.98 61.41 21.21
CA THR A 61 -30.05 62.39 21.03
C THR A 61 -30.53 62.88 22.37
N ARG A 62 -30.76 61.99 23.34
CA ARG A 62 -31.17 62.36 24.69
C ARG A 62 -30.21 63.38 25.34
N VAL A 63 -28.93 63.11 25.30
CA VAL A 63 -27.85 63.91 25.89
C VAL A 63 -27.83 65.31 25.22
N ARG A 64 -27.92 65.37 23.89
CA ARG A 64 -27.90 66.63 23.17
C ARG A 64 -29.12 67.51 23.51
N LEU A 65 -30.30 66.91 23.48
CA LEU A 65 -31.53 67.64 23.75
C LEU A 65 -31.74 67.98 25.25
N SER A 66 -31.06 67.33 26.15
CA SER A 66 -31.09 67.63 27.60
C SER A 66 -30.46 68.98 27.94
N GLN A 67 -29.72 69.57 27.03
CA GLN A 67 -29.17 70.95 27.20
C GLN A 67 -30.21 72.10 27.06
N ALA A 68 -31.35 71.74 26.52
CA ALA A 68 -32.44 72.72 26.39
C ALA A 68 -32.94 73.19 27.75
N ASN A 69 -33.35 74.53 27.81
CA ASN A 69 -33.80 75.18 29.06
C ASN A 69 -35.33 75.16 29.23
N SER A 70 -36.09 74.99 28.13
CA SER A 70 -37.55 75.02 28.09
C SER A 70 -38.12 73.86 27.28
N SER A 71 -39.47 73.83 27.16
CA SER A 71 -40.16 72.83 26.33
C SER A 71 -39.66 72.85 24.89
N LEU A 72 -39.41 71.66 24.30
CA LEU A 72 -38.88 71.50 22.95
C LEU A 72 -39.89 72.04 21.91
N THR A 73 -39.57 73.17 21.26
CA THR A 73 -40.24 73.62 20.06
C THR A 73 -39.51 73.21 18.79
N SER A 74 -40.16 73.24 17.62
CA SER A 74 -39.50 72.86 16.35
C SER A 74 -38.24 73.66 16.07
N ASP A 75 -38.25 74.93 16.39
CA ASP A 75 -37.14 75.85 16.16
C ASP A 75 -35.99 75.61 17.13
N ASP A 76 -36.25 75.35 18.40
CA ASP A 76 -35.25 75.02 19.43
C ASP A 76 -34.57 73.69 19.07
N ILE A 77 -35.33 72.70 18.59
CA ILE A 77 -34.79 71.37 18.18
C ILE A 77 -33.81 71.53 17.03
N LEU A 78 -34.18 72.28 16.03
CA LEU A 78 -33.34 72.58 14.89
C LEU A 78 -32.05 73.29 15.31
N GLU A 79 -32.20 74.33 16.16
CA GLU A 79 -31.07 75.09 16.67
C GLU A 79 -30.09 74.19 17.49
N ILE A 80 -30.59 73.37 18.41
CA ILE A 80 -29.77 72.51 19.25
C ILE A 80 -29.12 71.40 18.42
N LEU A 81 -29.83 70.81 17.47
CA LEU A 81 -29.29 69.78 16.61
C LEU A 81 -28.29 70.30 15.57
N TYR A 82 -28.42 71.61 15.18
CA TYR A 82 -27.54 72.21 14.18
C TYR A 82 -26.42 73.04 14.78
N ASN A 83 -26.63 73.81 15.88
CA ASN A 83 -25.65 74.79 16.42
C ASN A 83 -24.40 74.11 17.03
N GLN A 84 -24.48 72.90 17.48
CA GLN A 84 -23.27 72.19 17.98
C GLN A 84 -22.26 71.73 16.87
N ILE A 85 -22.69 71.74 15.62
CA ILE A 85 -21.79 71.42 14.51
C ILE A 85 -20.94 72.64 14.13
N PHE A 86 -21.46 73.84 14.34
CA PHE A 86 -20.69 75.08 14.08
C PHE A 86 -19.70 75.45 15.21
N ALA A 87 -19.72 74.75 16.36
CA ALA A 87 -18.79 75.03 17.44
C ALA A 87 -17.45 74.21 17.28
N ASP A 88 -17.46 73.08 16.56
CA ASP A 88 -16.27 72.26 16.34
C ASP A 88 -15.56 72.55 14.98
N ASP A 89 -16.22 73.21 14.01
CA ASP A 89 -15.61 73.53 12.70
C ASP A 89 -15.40 75.08 12.56
N ILE A 90 -14.14 75.50 12.70
CA ILE A 90 -13.63 76.88 12.48
C ILE A 90 -13.51 77.13 10.97
N TYR A 91 -14.59 77.12 10.21
CA TYR A 91 -14.64 77.71 8.86
C TYR A 91 -16.03 78.38 8.53
N PRO A 92 -16.06 79.66 8.17
CA PRO A 92 -17.29 80.35 7.81
C PRO A 92 -17.74 79.99 6.39
N HIS A 93 -18.68 79.11 6.23
CA HIS A 93 -19.34 78.92 4.94
C HIS A 93 -20.42 79.96 4.74
N LYS A 94 -20.21 80.84 3.70
CA LYS A 94 -21.14 81.84 3.20
C LYS A 94 -22.57 81.32 3.01
N ARG A 95 -23.54 81.97 3.63
CA ARG A 95 -24.96 81.82 3.29
C ARG A 95 -25.16 82.13 1.80
N GLN A 96 -25.46 81.19 0.99
CA GLN A 96 -26.07 81.31 -0.32
C GLN A 96 -27.46 80.68 -0.30
N ASN A 97 -28.43 81.57 -0.47
CA ASN A 97 -29.84 81.29 -0.75
C ASN A 97 -30.52 80.16 0.06
N GLY A 98 -31.04 80.48 1.23
CA GLY A 98 -32.34 80.09 1.81
C GLY A 98 -32.76 78.62 1.87
N ILE A 99 -31.99 77.64 1.43
CA ILE A 99 -32.27 76.19 1.50
C ILE A 99 -31.23 75.53 2.40
N VAL A 100 -31.61 75.34 3.67
CA VAL A 100 -30.82 74.46 4.59
C VAL A 100 -30.93 73.06 4.08
N ARG A 101 -29.83 72.54 3.59
CA ARG A 101 -29.73 71.09 3.32
C ARG A 101 -29.74 70.34 4.66
N THR A 102 -30.93 69.79 4.98
CA THR A 102 -31.23 69.09 6.24
C THR A 102 -30.44 67.72 6.42
N GLY A 103 -29.44 67.39 5.57
CA GLY A 103 -28.82 66.09 5.56
C GLY A 103 -27.63 65.86 6.54
N GLU A 104 -26.74 66.86 6.65
CA GLU A 104 -25.43 66.59 7.23
C GLU A 104 -25.36 66.49 8.78
N SER A 105 -26.23 67.13 9.49
CA SER A 105 -26.18 67.19 10.97
C SER A 105 -26.96 66.07 11.67
N ILE A 106 -28.04 65.63 11.07
CA ILE A 106 -28.80 64.47 11.60
C ILE A 106 -28.05 63.17 11.37
N ASP A 107 -27.32 63.05 10.27
CA ASP A 107 -26.47 61.89 9.94
C ASP A 107 -25.32 61.65 10.96
N SER A 108 -24.94 62.70 11.73
CA SER A 108 -23.93 62.51 12.80
C SER A 108 -24.51 61.86 14.06
N ILE A 109 -25.81 61.84 14.24
CA ILE A 109 -26.51 61.27 15.39
C ILE A 109 -27.13 59.92 15.08
N LEU A 110 -27.73 59.83 13.89
CA LEU A 110 -28.44 58.66 13.42
C LEU A 110 -27.49 57.76 12.58
N TYR A 111 -27.55 56.45 12.78
CA TYR A 111 -26.95 55.53 11.85
C TYR A 111 -27.83 55.37 10.60
N VAL A 112 -27.24 54.87 9.55
CA VAL A 112 -27.93 54.62 8.28
C VAL A 112 -29.19 53.76 8.51
N ASN A 113 -30.32 54.15 7.89
CA ASN A 113 -31.67 53.57 8.03
C ASN A 113 -32.32 53.77 9.40
N GLN A 114 -31.84 54.72 10.21
CA GLN A 114 -32.53 55.16 11.40
C GLN A 114 -33.31 56.41 11.11
N GLU A 115 -34.52 56.51 11.68
CA GLU A 115 -35.39 57.67 11.64
C GLU A 115 -35.77 58.05 13.05
N MET A 116 -35.97 59.37 13.29
CA MET A 116 -36.19 59.93 14.60
C MET A 116 -37.46 60.71 14.62
N THR A 117 -38.23 60.60 15.71
CA THR A 117 -39.34 61.47 16.01
C THR A 117 -39.19 61.95 17.45
N LEU A 118 -39.37 63.28 17.61
CA LEU A 118 -39.38 63.94 18.90
C LEU A 118 -40.79 64.36 19.26
N TYR A 119 -41.10 64.14 20.51
CA TYR A 119 -42.43 64.45 21.04
C TYR A 119 -42.33 65.48 22.20
N ASP A 120 -43.36 66.33 22.36
CA ASP A 120 -43.51 67.21 23.51
C ASP A 120 -43.85 66.40 24.79
N VAL A 121 -44.03 67.13 25.91
CA VAL A 121 -44.44 66.57 27.20
C VAL A 121 -45.80 65.88 27.10
N ASN A 122 -46.70 66.34 26.21
CA ASN A 122 -48.03 65.80 25.96
C ASN A 122 -48.06 64.67 24.95
N ARG A 123 -46.86 64.21 24.53
CA ARG A 123 -46.66 63.14 23.53
C ARG A 123 -47.19 63.52 22.13
N LYS A 124 -47.26 64.80 21.77
CA LYS A 124 -47.53 65.26 20.41
C LYS A 124 -46.20 65.31 19.65
N PRO A 125 -46.12 64.82 18.39
CA PRO A 125 -44.93 64.94 17.59
C PRO A 125 -44.59 66.38 17.27
N VAL A 126 -43.38 66.83 17.61
CA VAL A 126 -42.88 68.20 17.36
C VAL A 126 -41.94 68.19 16.16
N PHE A 127 -41.16 67.12 16.00
CA PHE A 127 -40.23 66.97 14.90
C PHE A 127 -40.14 65.44 14.47
N SER A 128 -40.07 65.17 13.18
CA SER A 128 -39.93 63.83 12.66
C SER A 128 -39.13 63.82 11.35
N THR A 129 -38.21 62.92 11.24
CA THR A 129 -37.54 62.61 9.98
C THR A 129 -38.32 61.55 9.16
N LEU A 130 -39.31 60.89 9.79
CA LEU A 130 -40.19 59.93 9.14
C LEU A 130 -41.41 60.62 8.56
N ARG A 131 -41.77 60.24 7.33
CA ARG A 131 -42.96 60.80 6.64
C ARG A 131 -44.30 60.25 7.15
N THR A 132 -44.26 59.10 7.82
CA THR A 132 -45.42 58.37 8.34
C THR A 132 -45.29 58.17 9.85
N GLY A 133 -46.43 58.30 10.57
CA GLY A 133 -46.46 58.31 12.04
C GLY A 133 -45.80 57.07 12.71
N MET A 134 -45.08 57.37 13.77
CA MET A 134 -44.49 56.39 14.65
C MET A 134 -45.50 55.65 15.53
N PRO A 135 -45.20 54.43 16.02
CA PRO A 135 -46.06 53.71 16.96
C PRO A 135 -46.14 54.48 18.31
N THR A 136 -47.20 54.22 19.05
CA THR A 136 -47.44 54.83 20.38
C THR A 136 -46.28 54.60 21.33
N ILE A 137 -45.87 55.66 22.02
CA ILE A 137 -44.69 55.72 22.92
C ILE A 137 -44.68 54.62 24.03
N GLY A 138 -45.85 54.17 24.51
CA GLY A 138 -45.97 53.40 25.73
C GLY A 138 -45.24 52.02 25.73
N LYS A 139 -45.24 51.34 24.60
CA LYS A 139 -44.63 49.96 24.53
C LYS A 139 -43.12 49.97 24.40
N SER A 140 -42.51 51.04 23.86
CA SER A 140 -41.07 51.15 23.60
C SER A 140 -40.30 51.98 24.65
N MET A 141 -40.97 52.42 25.71
CA MET A 141 -40.38 53.30 26.74
C MET A 141 -39.24 52.55 27.49
N GLY A 142 -38.01 53.03 27.40
CA GLY A 142 -36.82 52.50 28.04
C GLY A 142 -36.30 51.20 27.48
N LYS A 143 -36.93 50.62 26.43
CA LYS A 143 -36.54 49.36 25.78
C LYS A 143 -36.59 49.52 24.25
N VAL A 144 -35.69 48.80 23.58
CA VAL A 144 -35.73 48.64 22.11
C VAL A 144 -36.48 47.37 21.78
N ILE A 145 -37.64 47.52 21.12
CA ILE A 145 -38.55 46.45 20.72
C ILE A 145 -38.68 46.36 19.21
N ILE A 146 -39.10 45.22 18.68
CA ILE A 146 -39.50 45.13 17.26
C ILE A 146 -40.96 45.52 17.13
N SER A 147 -41.24 46.40 16.18
CA SER A 147 -42.61 46.89 15.89
C SER A 147 -42.76 47.22 14.40
N LYS A 148 -43.99 47.18 13.91
CA LYS A 148 -44.33 47.64 12.57
C LYS A 148 -44.69 49.09 12.58
N VAL A 149 -44.15 49.86 11.62
CA VAL A 149 -44.41 51.23 11.36
C VAL A 149 -44.72 51.38 9.87
N ALA A 150 -45.97 51.77 9.50
CA ALA A 150 -46.39 51.94 8.10
C ALA A 150 -45.92 50.79 7.18
N ASP A 151 -46.23 49.53 7.53
CA ASP A 151 -45.81 48.28 6.86
C ASP A 151 -44.31 47.94 6.90
N MET A 152 -43.48 48.78 7.46
CA MET A 152 -42.06 48.50 7.67
C MET A 152 -41.85 47.89 9.07
N GLU A 153 -41.22 46.74 9.13
CA GLU A 153 -40.80 46.12 10.38
C GLU A 153 -39.42 46.66 10.81
N GLY A 154 -39.31 47.04 12.07
CA GLY A 154 -38.07 47.62 12.56
C GLY A 154 -37.94 47.65 14.08
N PHE A 155 -36.74 48.02 14.54
CA PHE A 155 -36.49 48.30 15.93
C PHE A 155 -37.04 49.70 16.27
N VAL A 156 -37.81 49.78 17.33
CA VAL A 156 -38.30 51.02 17.91
C VAL A 156 -37.82 51.14 19.34
N GLY A 157 -37.20 52.23 19.66
CA GLY A 157 -36.83 52.58 21.03
C GLY A 157 -37.28 54.00 21.38
N THR A 158 -37.68 54.24 22.64
CA THR A 158 -38.13 55.55 23.14
C THR A 158 -37.43 55.83 24.46
N LYS A 159 -36.97 57.08 24.62
CA LYS A 159 -36.44 57.63 25.88
C LYS A 159 -37.05 59.00 26.22
N ALA A 160 -37.28 59.26 27.52
CA ALA A 160 -37.62 60.56 28.03
C ALA A 160 -36.39 61.47 28.08
N ILE A 161 -36.58 62.74 27.76
CA ILE A 161 -35.58 63.79 27.75
C ILE A 161 -35.89 64.74 28.93
N TYR A 162 -34.93 64.89 29.86
CA TYR A 162 -35.00 65.75 30.98
C TYR A 162 -33.96 66.84 30.82
N SER A 163 -34.30 68.14 31.21
CA SER A 163 -33.35 69.25 31.23
C SER A 163 -32.25 68.98 32.24
N GLN A 164 -30.99 69.13 31.83
CA GLN A 164 -29.85 69.03 32.75
C GLN A 164 -29.82 70.16 33.78
N LYS A 165 -30.41 71.34 33.48
CA LYS A 165 -30.38 72.48 34.35
C LYS A 165 -31.56 72.50 35.33
N THR A 166 -32.79 72.19 34.88
CA THR A 166 -33.98 72.27 35.69
C THR A 166 -34.53 70.95 36.19
N GLY A 167 -34.08 69.85 35.65
CA GLY A 167 -34.59 68.47 35.95
C GLY A 167 -36.00 68.20 35.40
N GLN A 168 -36.62 69.17 34.74
CA GLN A 168 -37.94 69.02 34.20
C GLN A 168 -37.98 68.17 32.95
N LEU A 169 -39.11 67.47 32.73
CA LEU A 169 -39.32 66.67 31.53
C LEU A 169 -39.50 67.60 30.34
N LEU A 170 -38.69 67.52 29.30
CA LEU A 170 -38.74 68.32 28.07
C LEU A 170 -39.55 67.61 26.98
N GLY A 171 -39.64 66.34 26.97
CA GLY A 171 -40.32 65.56 25.96
C GLY A 171 -39.72 64.10 25.81
N TYR A 172 -39.94 63.52 24.64
CA TYR A 172 -39.48 62.14 24.37
C TYR A 172 -38.84 62.11 23.00
N VAL A 173 -37.76 61.22 22.88
CA VAL A 173 -37.14 60.81 21.64
C VAL A 173 -37.52 59.39 21.32
N GLN A 174 -37.97 59.17 20.10
CA GLN A 174 -38.22 57.83 19.56
C GLN A 174 -37.40 57.61 18.30
N ILE A 175 -36.69 56.51 18.20
CA ILE A 175 -35.90 56.14 17.01
C ILE A 175 -36.44 54.84 16.46
N PHE A 176 -36.63 54.85 15.15
CA PHE A 176 -36.98 53.67 14.35
C PHE A 176 -35.82 53.28 13.45
N TYR A 177 -35.49 51.99 13.43
CA TYR A 177 -34.53 51.41 12.51
C TYR A 177 -35.22 50.41 11.59
N ASN A 178 -35.23 50.66 10.29
CA ASN A 178 -35.88 49.82 9.30
C ASN A 178 -35.08 48.56 9.04
N LEU A 179 -35.67 47.35 9.28
CA LEU A 179 -35.08 46.04 9.07
C LEU A 179 -35.09 45.59 7.60
N GLY A 180 -35.58 46.37 6.64
CA GLY A 180 -35.62 46.00 5.22
C GLY A 180 -34.25 45.58 4.67
N ARG A 181 -33.20 46.34 4.99
CA ARG A 181 -31.83 45.97 4.62
C ARG A 181 -31.34 44.69 5.28
N TYR A 182 -31.73 44.46 6.52
CA TYR A 182 -31.42 43.21 7.21
C TYR A 182 -32.04 42.02 6.50
N TYR A 183 -33.30 42.12 6.08
CA TYR A 183 -33.96 41.01 5.33
C TYR A 183 -33.37 40.78 3.97
N SER A 184 -33.00 41.84 3.22
CA SER A 184 -32.30 41.70 1.94
C SER A 184 -30.91 41.04 2.14
N MET A 185 -30.14 41.48 3.14
CA MET A 185 -28.85 40.87 3.47
C MET A 185 -29.02 39.40 3.86
N ARG A 186 -30.03 39.06 4.67
CA ARG A 186 -30.35 37.68 5.05
C ARG A 186 -30.62 36.77 3.84
N GLN A 187 -31.39 37.27 2.88
CA GLN A 187 -31.65 36.55 1.62
C GLN A 187 -30.38 36.35 0.81
N ASN A 188 -29.54 37.37 0.68
CA ASN A 188 -28.26 37.25 -0.05
C ASN A 188 -27.31 36.23 0.61
N ILE A 189 -27.27 36.21 1.95
CA ILE A 189 -26.48 35.19 2.68
C ILE A 189 -27.01 33.79 2.39
N ILE A 190 -28.32 33.56 2.41
CA ILE A 190 -28.92 32.26 2.08
C ILE A 190 -28.55 31.83 0.66
N VAL A 191 -28.76 32.71 -0.32
CA VAL A 191 -28.45 32.43 -1.72
C VAL A 191 -26.95 32.10 -1.90
N PHE A 192 -26.08 32.90 -1.26
CA PHE A 192 -24.63 32.67 -1.30
C PHE A 192 -24.26 31.32 -0.69
N LEU A 193 -24.82 30.96 0.47
CA LEU A 193 -24.55 29.69 1.12
C LEU A 193 -25.02 28.48 0.27
N ILE A 194 -26.21 28.59 -0.35
CA ILE A 194 -26.73 27.57 -1.26
C ILE A 194 -25.80 27.42 -2.48
N MET A 195 -25.36 28.51 -3.09
CA MET A 195 -24.42 28.47 -4.22
C MET A 195 -23.10 27.76 -3.81
N MET A 196 -22.58 28.12 -2.64
CA MET A 196 -21.36 27.51 -2.11
C MET A 196 -21.55 26.03 -1.83
N GLU A 197 -22.71 25.61 -1.33
CA GLU A 197 -23.05 24.19 -1.09
C GLU A 197 -23.12 23.40 -2.39
N VAL A 198 -23.74 23.94 -3.43
CA VAL A 198 -23.79 23.33 -4.77
C VAL A 198 -22.39 23.21 -5.36
N LEU A 199 -21.59 24.28 -5.32
CA LEU A 199 -20.22 24.28 -5.82
C LEU A 199 -19.34 23.26 -5.09
N GLY A 200 -19.42 23.23 -3.76
CA GLY A 200 -18.71 22.28 -2.92
C GLY A 200 -19.09 20.83 -3.21
N THR A 201 -20.39 20.59 -3.43
CA THR A 201 -20.90 19.25 -3.80
C THR A 201 -20.34 18.78 -5.15
N VAL A 202 -20.32 19.66 -6.17
CA VAL A 202 -19.72 19.33 -7.48
C VAL A 202 -18.23 19.02 -7.33
N LEU A 203 -17.50 19.84 -6.58
CA LEU A 203 -16.08 19.62 -6.32
C LEU A 203 -15.83 18.28 -5.59
N ALA A 204 -16.64 17.97 -4.58
CA ALA A 204 -16.56 16.70 -3.86
C ALA A 204 -16.77 15.49 -4.81
N LEU A 205 -17.75 15.57 -5.71
CA LEU A 205 -17.98 14.50 -6.70
C LEU A 205 -16.78 14.32 -7.64
N VAL A 206 -16.14 15.40 -8.08
CA VAL A 206 -14.92 15.32 -8.92
C VAL A 206 -13.77 14.64 -8.16
N VAL A 207 -13.54 15.05 -6.91
CA VAL A 207 -12.49 14.49 -6.04
C VAL A 207 -12.75 12.99 -5.79
N ILE A 208 -13.98 12.62 -5.41
CA ILE A 208 -14.38 11.24 -5.16
C ILE A 208 -14.16 10.37 -6.42
N ASN A 209 -14.58 10.85 -7.60
CA ASN A 209 -14.40 10.12 -8.85
C ASN A 209 -12.90 9.94 -9.20
N SER A 210 -12.09 10.97 -8.98
CA SER A 210 -10.64 10.92 -9.17
C SER A 210 -9.98 9.92 -8.21
N ALA A 211 -10.31 9.97 -6.92
CA ALA A 211 -9.81 9.04 -5.91
C ALA A 211 -10.22 7.59 -6.22
N THR A 212 -11.46 7.36 -6.65
CA THR A 212 -11.94 6.04 -7.06
C THR A 212 -11.13 5.48 -8.24
N LYS A 213 -10.81 6.32 -9.23
CA LYS A 213 -10.00 5.88 -10.39
C LYS A 213 -8.55 5.57 -10.01
N ARG A 214 -7.96 6.35 -9.12
CA ARG A 214 -6.53 6.22 -8.76
C ARG A 214 -6.26 5.14 -7.72
N ILE A 215 -7.16 4.95 -6.75
CA ILE A 215 -6.93 4.06 -5.61
C ILE A 215 -7.75 2.77 -5.74
N VAL A 216 -9.07 2.87 -5.98
CA VAL A 216 -9.96 1.71 -5.88
C VAL A 216 -9.89 0.81 -7.12
N ARG A 217 -9.79 1.38 -8.32
CA ARG A 217 -9.69 0.59 -9.55
C ARG A 217 -8.46 -0.31 -9.62
N PRO A 218 -7.23 0.18 -9.33
CA PRO A 218 -6.05 -0.67 -9.31
C PRO A 218 -6.17 -1.85 -8.34
N VAL A 219 -6.66 -1.60 -7.13
CA VAL A 219 -6.89 -2.67 -6.13
C VAL A 219 -7.92 -3.68 -6.64
N LYS A 220 -8.99 -3.22 -7.28
CA LYS A 220 -9.97 -4.12 -7.88
C LYS A 220 -9.37 -4.96 -9.01
N ASN A 221 -8.53 -4.37 -9.86
CA ASN A 221 -7.87 -5.10 -10.93
C ASN A 221 -6.95 -6.21 -10.39
N LEU A 222 -6.20 -5.93 -9.31
CA LEU A 222 -5.40 -6.95 -8.62
C LEU A 222 -6.27 -8.05 -8.03
N HIS A 223 -7.38 -7.70 -7.37
CA HIS A 223 -8.34 -8.67 -6.86
C HIS A 223 -8.89 -9.58 -7.97
N ASP A 224 -9.33 -8.99 -9.09
CA ASP A 224 -9.90 -9.73 -10.21
C ASP A 224 -8.85 -10.64 -10.87
N LEU A 225 -7.58 -10.20 -10.94
CA LEU A 225 -6.46 -11.01 -11.40
C LEU A 225 -6.19 -12.20 -10.45
N MET A 226 -6.14 -11.97 -9.15
CA MET A 226 -6.00 -13.05 -8.15
C MET A 226 -7.12 -14.08 -8.26
N HIS A 227 -8.35 -13.62 -8.50
CA HIS A 227 -9.50 -14.50 -8.68
C HIS A 227 -9.37 -15.34 -9.97
N GLN A 228 -8.95 -14.75 -11.09
CA GLN A 228 -8.71 -15.46 -12.34
C GLN A 228 -7.66 -16.57 -12.20
N ILE A 229 -6.55 -16.27 -11.49
CA ILE A 229 -5.50 -17.26 -11.23
C ILE A 229 -6.02 -18.38 -10.30
N SER A 230 -6.81 -18.03 -9.28
CA SER A 230 -7.42 -19.01 -8.38
C SER A 230 -8.40 -19.96 -9.11
N GLU A 231 -9.13 -19.46 -10.10
CA GLU A 231 -10.04 -20.28 -10.92
C GLU A 231 -9.31 -21.11 -11.99
N ASN A 232 -8.22 -20.58 -12.51
CA ASN A 232 -7.41 -21.26 -13.52
C ASN A 232 -5.91 -21.14 -13.22
N PRO A 233 -5.38 -21.98 -12.31
CA PRO A 233 -3.97 -21.94 -11.89
C PRO A 233 -2.95 -22.19 -13.00
N SER A 234 -3.40 -22.68 -14.16
CA SER A 234 -2.50 -22.91 -15.31
C SER A 234 -2.19 -21.65 -16.11
N ASN A 235 -2.90 -20.55 -15.87
CA ASN A 235 -2.74 -19.30 -16.61
C ASN A 235 -1.87 -18.30 -15.83
N LEU A 236 -0.60 -18.66 -15.65
CA LEU A 236 0.37 -17.87 -14.89
C LEU A 236 1.05 -16.77 -15.71
N GLU A 237 0.81 -16.68 -17.03
CA GLU A 237 1.41 -15.67 -17.89
C GLU A 237 0.81 -14.26 -17.69
N ILE A 238 -0.34 -14.18 -17.02
CA ILE A 238 -1.03 -12.91 -16.80
C ILE A 238 -0.29 -12.11 -15.74
N ARG A 239 0.00 -10.85 -16.04
CA ARG A 239 0.65 -9.92 -15.12
C ARG A 239 -0.25 -8.73 -14.81
N SER A 240 0.00 -8.10 -13.67
CA SER A 240 -0.68 -6.86 -13.31
C SER A 240 -0.32 -5.73 -14.27
N LYS A 241 -1.33 -5.02 -14.77
CA LYS A 241 -1.16 -3.81 -15.59
C LYS A 241 -1.13 -2.54 -14.74
N VAL A 242 -1.05 -2.67 -13.41
CA VAL A 242 -1.05 -1.53 -12.49
C VAL A 242 0.32 -0.87 -12.51
N ARG A 243 0.36 0.37 -13.02
CA ARG A 243 1.55 1.23 -13.00
C ARG A 243 1.27 2.37 -12.02
N SER A 244 1.72 2.23 -10.81
CA SER A 244 1.68 3.27 -9.78
C SER A 244 3.03 3.32 -9.07
N GLU A 245 3.42 4.50 -8.57
CA GLU A 245 4.66 4.70 -7.80
C GLU A 245 4.40 4.66 -6.27
N ASP A 246 3.18 4.31 -5.86
CA ASP A 246 2.75 4.19 -4.48
C ASP A 246 2.79 2.72 -3.99
N GLU A 247 2.25 2.49 -2.79
CA GLU A 247 2.18 1.17 -2.15
C GLU A 247 1.37 0.17 -2.99
N ILE A 248 0.43 0.64 -3.81
CA ILE A 248 -0.34 -0.22 -4.71
C ILE A 248 0.52 -0.71 -5.87
N GLY A 249 1.39 0.14 -6.38
CA GLY A 249 2.37 -0.24 -7.41
C GLY A 249 3.43 -1.21 -6.85
N GLU A 250 3.85 -1.04 -5.59
CA GLU A 250 4.75 -1.97 -4.92
C GLU A 250 4.09 -3.34 -4.72
N LEU A 251 2.85 -3.37 -4.22
CA LEU A 251 2.07 -4.61 -4.07
C LEU A 251 1.92 -5.34 -5.42
N SER A 252 1.68 -4.59 -6.50
CA SER A 252 1.60 -5.14 -7.85
C SER A 252 2.90 -5.82 -8.28
N ARG A 253 4.05 -5.20 -8.03
CA ARG A 253 5.37 -5.76 -8.36
C ARG A 253 5.70 -7.02 -7.54
N ILE A 254 5.39 -7.00 -6.24
CA ILE A 254 5.57 -8.17 -5.37
C ILE A 254 4.70 -9.33 -5.87
N PHE A 255 3.45 -9.05 -6.24
CA PHE A 255 2.54 -10.06 -6.76
C PHE A 255 3.02 -10.64 -8.10
N ASP A 256 3.45 -9.79 -9.04
CA ASP A 256 4.00 -10.22 -10.32
C ASP A 256 5.28 -11.07 -10.12
N GLY A 257 6.17 -10.67 -9.18
CA GLY A 257 7.34 -11.46 -8.81
C GLY A 257 7.00 -12.85 -8.23
N MET A 258 5.93 -12.92 -7.42
CA MET A 258 5.43 -14.21 -6.93
C MET A 258 4.90 -15.08 -8.08
N LEU A 259 4.23 -14.48 -9.06
CA LEU A 259 3.75 -15.21 -10.25
C LEU A 259 4.91 -15.72 -11.10
N ASP A 260 5.99 -14.94 -11.27
CA ASP A 260 7.19 -15.35 -11.99
C ASP A 260 7.82 -16.58 -11.31
N GLN A 261 7.95 -16.57 -10.00
CA GLN A 261 8.45 -17.71 -9.23
C GLN A 261 7.57 -18.96 -9.37
N LEU A 262 6.24 -18.78 -9.33
CA LEU A 262 5.29 -19.88 -9.47
C LEU A 262 5.30 -20.46 -10.90
N GLU A 263 5.42 -19.60 -11.92
CA GLU A 263 5.55 -20.03 -13.31
C GLU A 263 6.83 -20.84 -13.53
N ASP A 264 7.96 -20.34 -13.03
CA ASP A 264 9.24 -21.05 -13.10
C ASP A 264 9.20 -22.40 -12.35
N TYR A 265 8.57 -22.44 -11.19
CA TYR A 265 8.39 -23.68 -10.44
C TYR A 265 7.55 -24.70 -11.22
N THR A 266 6.40 -24.28 -11.74
CA THR A 266 5.50 -25.18 -12.49
C THR A 266 6.12 -25.65 -13.80
N ARG A 267 6.89 -24.79 -14.48
CA ARG A 267 7.63 -25.15 -15.70
C ARG A 267 8.70 -26.20 -15.39
N ARG A 268 9.51 -26.02 -14.35
CA ARG A 268 10.54 -26.99 -13.92
C ARG A 268 9.90 -28.31 -13.52
N GLN A 269 8.76 -28.28 -12.82
CA GLN A 269 8.06 -29.49 -12.42
C GLN A 269 7.49 -30.25 -13.64
N SER A 270 6.91 -29.53 -14.61
CA SER A 270 6.38 -30.12 -15.83
C SER A 270 7.49 -30.76 -16.69
N GLN A 271 8.64 -30.07 -16.80
CA GLN A 271 9.81 -30.60 -17.48
C GLN A 271 10.30 -31.88 -16.81
N PHE A 272 10.41 -31.86 -15.47
CA PHE A 272 10.81 -33.06 -14.71
C PHE A 272 9.89 -34.25 -14.97
N ILE A 273 8.57 -34.06 -14.93
CA ILE A 273 7.59 -35.11 -15.20
C ILE A 273 7.75 -35.65 -16.62
N SER A 274 7.99 -34.78 -17.60
CA SER A 274 8.23 -35.13 -18.98
C SER A 274 9.50 -35.99 -19.12
N ASP A 275 10.61 -35.52 -18.53
CA ASP A 275 11.92 -36.23 -18.60
C ASP A 275 11.84 -37.61 -17.96
N VAL A 276 11.24 -37.71 -16.75
CA VAL A 276 10.98 -38.99 -16.07
C VAL A 276 10.15 -39.93 -16.95
N SER A 277 9.09 -39.43 -17.58
CA SER A 277 8.22 -40.25 -18.43
C SER A 277 8.95 -40.77 -19.66
N HIS A 278 9.85 -40.00 -20.24
CA HIS A 278 10.66 -40.40 -21.37
C HIS A 278 11.67 -41.46 -20.98
N GLU A 279 12.41 -41.25 -19.88
CA GLU A 279 13.43 -42.16 -19.41
C GLU A 279 12.89 -43.50 -18.87
N LEU A 280 11.67 -43.51 -18.34
CA LEU A 280 11.00 -44.76 -17.93
C LEU A 280 10.39 -45.54 -19.10
N ARG A 281 10.02 -44.88 -20.20
CA ARG A 281 9.37 -45.54 -21.33
C ARG A 281 10.32 -46.57 -22.03
N THR A 282 11.58 -46.20 -22.17
CA THR A 282 12.58 -47.03 -22.85
C THR A 282 12.82 -48.35 -22.12
N PRO A 283 13.18 -48.40 -20.82
CA PRO A 283 13.38 -49.63 -20.08
C PRO A 283 12.13 -50.52 -20.03
N VAL A 284 10.95 -49.90 -19.85
CA VAL A 284 9.66 -50.62 -19.90
C VAL A 284 9.47 -51.34 -21.24
N ALA A 285 9.82 -50.67 -22.36
CA ALA A 285 9.71 -51.27 -23.69
C ALA A 285 10.68 -52.44 -23.87
N VAL A 286 11.91 -52.30 -23.34
CA VAL A 286 12.93 -53.38 -23.36
C VAL A 286 12.47 -54.60 -22.56
N VAL A 287 12.03 -54.38 -21.29
CA VAL A 287 11.48 -55.47 -20.45
C VAL A 287 10.30 -56.15 -21.16
N LYS A 288 9.36 -55.38 -21.72
CA LYS A 288 8.23 -55.91 -22.45
C LYS A 288 8.66 -56.71 -23.68
N GLY A 289 9.71 -56.28 -24.39
CA GLY A 289 10.28 -56.95 -25.55
C GLY A 289 10.81 -58.32 -25.17
N HIS A 290 11.69 -58.39 -24.15
CA HIS A 290 12.28 -59.65 -23.68
C HIS A 290 11.24 -60.62 -23.10
N ILE A 291 10.24 -60.13 -22.35
CA ILE A 291 9.10 -60.96 -21.92
C ILE A 291 8.31 -61.48 -23.13
N GLY A 292 8.16 -60.70 -24.19
CA GLY A 292 7.54 -61.16 -25.43
C GLY A 292 8.31 -62.22 -26.17
N LEU A 293 9.65 -62.17 -26.15
CA LEU A 293 10.54 -63.24 -26.67
C LEU A 293 10.40 -64.52 -25.83
N LEU A 294 10.39 -64.39 -24.53
CA LEU A 294 10.17 -65.51 -23.61
C LEU A 294 8.83 -66.22 -23.83
N GLN A 295 7.79 -65.48 -24.05
CA GLN A 295 6.45 -66.04 -24.31
C GLN A 295 6.38 -66.83 -25.64
N ARG A 296 7.16 -66.43 -26.67
CA ARG A 296 7.13 -67.05 -27.98
C ARG A 296 8.07 -68.23 -28.13
N TRP A 297 9.29 -68.14 -27.62
CA TRP A 297 10.38 -69.10 -27.86
C TRP A 297 11.09 -69.60 -26.59
N GLY A 298 10.87 -68.97 -25.43
CA GLY A 298 11.61 -69.32 -24.24
C GLY A 298 11.43 -70.72 -23.69
N LYS A 299 10.37 -71.45 -24.17
CA LYS A 299 10.19 -72.85 -23.81
C LYS A 299 10.99 -73.80 -24.70
N ASP A 300 11.31 -73.37 -25.91
CA ASP A 300 11.92 -74.22 -26.94
C ASP A 300 13.42 -73.94 -27.13
N ASP A 301 13.88 -72.77 -26.60
CA ASP A 301 15.26 -72.35 -26.75
C ASP A 301 15.82 -71.85 -25.38
N PRO A 302 16.69 -72.67 -24.72
CA PRO A 302 17.26 -72.32 -23.43
C PRO A 302 18.18 -71.09 -23.48
N GLU A 303 18.82 -70.76 -24.61
CA GLU A 303 19.71 -69.61 -24.76
C GLU A 303 18.92 -68.33 -24.79
N ILE A 304 17.80 -68.29 -25.54
CA ILE A 304 16.84 -67.18 -25.55
C ILE A 304 16.22 -67.00 -24.17
N LEU A 305 15.95 -68.11 -23.44
CA LEU A 305 15.40 -68.04 -22.09
C LEU A 305 16.35 -67.31 -21.15
N GLU A 306 17.61 -67.75 -21.09
CA GLU A 306 18.61 -67.22 -20.17
C GLU A 306 18.97 -65.77 -20.49
N GLU A 307 19.20 -65.47 -21.78
CA GLU A 307 19.49 -64.07 -22.24
C GLU A 307 18.33 -63.08 -21.96
N SER A 308 17.12 -63.46 -22.33
CA SER A 308 15.97 -62.58 -22.14
C SER A 308 15.61 -62.39 -20.68
N LEU A 309 15.79 -63.43 -19.83
CA LEU A 309 15.55 -63.32 -18.40
C LEU A 309 16.57 -62.38 -17.74
N ALA A 310 17.88 -62.59 -18.09
CA ALA A 310 18.95 -61.72 -17.60
C ALA A 310 18.74 -60.24 -18.02
N ALA A 311 18.43 -60.02 -19.30
CA ALA A 311 18.19 -58.67 -19.82
C ALA A 311 16.98 -57.97 -19.15
N ALA A 312 15.87 -58.72 -18.97
CA ALA A 312 14.69 -58.18 -18.28
C ALA A 312 14.99 -57.88 -16.80
N TYR A 313 15.76 -58.72 -16.12
CA TYR A 313 16.17 -58.50 -14.74
C TYR A 313 17.07 -57.27 -14.61
N HIS A 314 18.09 -57.14 -15.47
CA HIS A 314 18.99 -55.99 -15.48
C HIS A 314 18.25 -54.67 -15.73
N GLU A 315 17.27 -54.66 -16.61
CA GLU A 315 16.51 -53.46 -16.89
C GLU A 315 15.55 -53.07 -15.75
N ALA A 316 14.97 -54.10 -15.07
CA ALA A 316 14.18 -53.87 -13.87
C ALA A 316 15.03 -53.31 -12.70
N ASP A 317 16.26 -53.82 -12.51
CA ASP A 317 17.20 -53.32 -11.51
C ASP A 317 17.62 -51.88 -11.81
N ARG A 318 17.91 -51.57 -13.09
CA ARG A 318 18.18 -50.22 -13.56
C ARG A 318 17.00 -49.24 -13.29
N MET A 319 15.76 -49.68 -13.51
CA MET A 319 14.57 -48.89 -13.17
C MET A 319 14.47 -48.64 -11.66
N SER A 320 14.80 -49.63 -10.83
CA SER A 320 14.81 -49.45 -9.37
C SER A 320 15.81 -48.39 -8.91
N LEU A 321 17.03 -48.42 -9.46
CA LEU A 321 18.06 -47.42 -9.22
C LEU A 321 17.55 -46.00 -9.65
N MET A 322 16.91 -45.92 -10.84
CA MET A 322 16.35 -44.68 -11.36
C MET A 322 15.32 -44.08 -10.40
N ILE A 323 14.41 -44.90 -9.89
CA ILE A 323 13.39 -44.45 -8.94
C ILE A 323 14.04 -43.95 -7.65
N ASN A 324 15.04 -44.63 -7.13
CA ASN A 324 15.78 -44.22 -5.94
C ASN A 324 16.51 -42.89 -6.12
N ASP A 325 17.18 -42.69 -7.28
CA ASP A 325 17.84 -41.42 -7.60
C ASP A 325 16.85 -40.28 -7.71
N MET A 326 15.67 -40.50 -8.30
CA MET A 326 14.60 -39.52 -8.36
C MET A 326 14.03 -39.17 -6.98
N LEU A 327 13.82 -40.18 -6.12
CA LEU A 327 13.36 -39.94 -4.75
C LEU A 327 14.39 -39.14 -3.93
N ASN A 328 15.68 -39.43 -4.11
CA ASN A 328 16.77 -38.70 -3.47
C ASN A 328 16.78 -37.21 -3.95
N MET A 329 16.61 -36.98 -5.24
CA MET A 329 16.52 -35.64 -5.80
C MET A 329 15.36 -34.85 -5.20
N ILE A 330 14.16 -35.46 -5.08
CA ILE A 330 12.99 -34.81 -4.46
C ILE A 330 13.24 -34.50 -2.99
N ARG A 331 13.87 -35.43 -2.24
CA ARG A 331 14.18 -35.18 -0.82
C ARG A 331 15.15 -34.03 -0.63
N VAL A 332 16.21 -33.98 -1.44
CA VAL A 332 17.17 -32.87 -1.42
C VAL A 332 16.47 -31.57 -1.69
N GLN A 333 15.72 -31.50 -2.77
CA GLN A 333 15.00 -30.27 -3.16
C GLN A 333 14.06 -29.75 -2.06
N GLY A 334 13.36 -30.64 -1.36
CA GLY A 334 12.46 -30.29 -0.26
C GLY A 334 13.17 -29.86 1.04
N SER A 335 14.44 -30.18 1.22
CA SER A 335 15.21 -29.87 2.44
C SER A 335 16.16 -28.67 2.28
N LEU A 336 16.52 -28.30 1.04
CA LEU A 336 17.49 -27.23 0.77
C LEU A 336 17.15 -25.87 1.42
N GLU A 337 15.87 -25.48 1.40
CA GLU A 337 15.43 -24.19 1.98
C GLU A 337 15.40 -24.19 3.51
N LEU A 338 15.28 -25.37 4.13
CA LEU A 338 15.12 -25.50 5.58
C LEU A 338 16.44 -25.41 6.36
N HIS A 339 17.60 -25.66 5.70
CA HIS A 339 18.88 -25.83 6.36
C HIS A 339 20.00 -24.90 5.82
N GLN A 340 19.65 -23.77 5.24
CA GLN A 340 20.63 -22.86 4.62
C GLN A 340 21.62 -22.22 5.60
N ASP A 341 21.25 -22.08 6.86
CA ASP A 341 22.09 -21.45 7.89
C ASP A 341 22.94 -22.43 8.71
N GLU A 342 22.83 -23.74 8.40
CA GLU A 342 23.57 -24.75 9.14
C GLU A 342 25.04 -24.84 8.73
N VAL A 343 25.85 -25.38 9.63
CA VAL A 343 27.29 -25.52 9.40
C VAL A 343 27.73 -26.94 9.70
N THR A 344 28.77 -27.41 9.01
CA THR A 344 29.28 -28.78 9.10
C THR A 344 30.77 -28.78 9.34
N ASP A 345 31.23 -29.69 10.20
CA ASP A 345 32.65 -30.08 10.26
C ASP A 345 32.99 -30.84 9.00
N LEU A 346 33.70 -30.16 8.08
CA LEU A 346 34.03 -30.69 6.77
C LEU A 346 34.99 -31.91 6.86
N SER A 347 36.00 -31.84 7.72
CA SER A 347 36.98 -32.90 7.88
C SER A 347 36.36 -34.21 8.37
N SER A 348 35.51 -34.10 9.41
CA SER A 348 34.80 -35.28 9.96
C SER A 348 33.85 -35.88 8.92
N SER A 349 33.07 -35.05 8.19
CA SER A 349 32.13 -35.54 7.18
C SER A 349 32.83 -36.19 5.99
N ILE A 350 33.95 -35.61 5.51
CA ILE A 350 34.77 -36.26 4.45
C ILE A 350 35.29 -37.64 4.90
N SER A 351 35.81 -37.71 6.13
CA SER A 351 36.33 -38.97 6.67
C SER A 351 35.26 -40.05 6.72
N VAL A 352 34.05 -39.73 7.17
CA VAL A 352 32.90 -40.64 7.24
C VAL A 352 32.53 -41.15 5.85
N VAL A 353 32.42 -40.26 4.86
CA VAL A 353 32.05 -40.64 3.49
C VAL A 353 33.13 -41.55 2.87
N ILE A 354 34.40 -41.21 3.02
CA ILE A 354 35.51 -42.00 2.47
C ILE A 354 35.57 -43.38 3.12
N GLU A 355 35.38 -43.49 4.44
CA GLU A 355 35.39 -44.77 5.13
C GLU A 355 34.25 -45.68 4.65
N ASN A 356 33.07 -45.13 4.40
CA ASN A 356 31.94 -45.85 3.80
C ASN A 356 32.31 -46.42 2.42
N PHE A 357 32.97 -45.62 1.57
CA PHE A 357 33.40 -46.09 0.25
C PHE A 357 34.52 -47.15 0.35
N ARG A 358 35.44 -47.06 1.31
CA ARG A 358 36.48 -48.10 1.54
C ARG A 358 35.87 -49.45 1.87
N ILE A 359 34.81 -49.46 2.67
CA ILE A 359 34.11 -50.73 3.02
C ILE A 359 33.37 -51.29 1.80
N LEU A 360 32.73 -50.41 1.00
CA LEU A 360 31.94 -50.82 -0.15
C LEU A 360 32.77 -51.24 -1.36
N ARG A 361 34.02 -50.75 -1.46
CA ARG A 361 34.90 -50.90 -2.63
C ARG A 361 36.34 -51.18 -2.20
N GLU A 362 36.57 -52.35 -1.69
CA GLU A 362 37.90 -52.83 -1.25
C GLU A 362 38.96 -52.85 -2.38
N ASP A 363 38.49 -52.86 -3.64
CA ASP A 363 39.35 -52.91 -4.83
C ASP A 363 39.81 -51.49 -5.26
N PHE A 364 39.34 -50.41 -4.59
CA PHE A 364 39.72 -49.01 -4.86
C PHE A 364 40.58 -48.45 -3.73
N GLN A 365 41.53 -47.58 -4.10
CA GLN A 365 42.30 -46.78 -3.16
C GLN A 365 41.67 -45.41 -3.00
N PHE A 366 41.14 -45.11 -1.80
CA PHE A 366 40.61 -43.80 -1.45
C PHE A 366 41.64 -43.07 -0.58
N ILE A 367 42.13 -41.89 -1.08
CA ILE A 367 43.14 -41.08 -0.42
C ILE A 367 42.43 -39.81 0.11
N PHE A 368 42.61 -39.57 1.41
CA PHE A 368 42.17 -38.29 2.00
C PHE A 368 43.38 -37.48 2.46
N GLU A 369 43.62 -36.36 1.81
CA GLU A 369 44.65 -35.40 2.18
C GLU A 369 44.01 -34.24 2.94
N ASN A 370 44.18 -34.26 4.26
CA ASN A 370 43.71 -33.18 5.10
C ASN A 370 44.88 -32.21 5.40
N ASN A 371 44.88 -31.07 4.70
CA ASN A 371 45.93 -30.05 4.87
C ASN A 371 45.58 -29.03 5.97
N ILE A 372 44.72 -29.40 6.92
CA ILE A 372 44.20 -28.51 7.97
C ILE A 372 44.50 -29.14 9.33
N SER A 373 45.02 -28.34 10.25
CA SER A 373 45.29 -28.73 11.63
C SER A 373 44.11 -28.60 12.58
N ASP A 374 43.19 -27.71 12.26
CA ASP A 374 42.06 -27.33 13.11
C ASP A 374 40.72 -27.78 12.51
N ILE A 375 39.65 -27.76 13.32
CA ILE A 375 38.30 -28.08 12.86
C ILE A 375 37.77 -26.91 11.99
N VAL A 376 37.35 -27.26 10.78
CA VAL A 376 36.81 -26.28 9.82
C VAL A 376 35.30 -26.47 9.63
N TRP A 377 34.56 -25.43 10.02
CA TRP A 377 33.12 -25.41 9.87
C TRP A 377 32.73 -24.73 8.56
N GLY A 378 32.26 -25.50 7.59
CA GLY A 378 31.72 -25.02 6.33
C GLY A 378 30.25 -24.62 6.44
N LYS A 379 29.85 -23.54 5.77
CA LYS A 379 28.45 -23.11 5.69
C LYS A 379 27.65 -23.96 4.72
N ILE A 380 27.32 -25.17 5.13
CA ILE A 380 26.51 -26.13 4.41
C ILE A 380 25.98 -27.18 5.39
N TYR A 381 24.76 -27.65 5.20
CA TYR A 381 24.16 -28.70 6.00
C TYR A 381 24.86 -30.02 5.80
N LYS A 382 25.11 -30.74 6.89
CA LYS A 382 25.87 -31.99 6.90
C LYS A 382 25.40 -33.02 5.86
N ILE A 383 24.10 -33.28 5.83
CA ILE A 383 23.54 -34.29 4.92
C ILE A 383 23.72 -33.88 3.45
N HIS A 384 23.54 -32.61 3.12
CA HIS A 384 23.72 -32.11 1.76
C HIS A 384 25.20 -32.13 1.35
N PHE A 385 26.12 -31.82 2.26
CA PHE A 385 27.54 -31.90 2.00
C PHE A 385 27.98 -33.34 1.76
N GLU A 386 27.63 -34.28 2.66
CA GLU A 386 27.92 -35.69 2.51
C GLU A 386 27.34 -36.26 1.20
N GLN A 387 26.11 -35.86 0.82
CA GLN A 387 25.49 -36.28 -0.42
C GLN A 387 26.21 -35.70 -1.66
N ALA A 388 26.59 -34.44 -1.64
CA ALA A 388 27.38 -33.82 -2.72
C ALA A 388 28.72 -34.57 -2.90
N LEU A 389 29.38 -34.87 -1.79
CA LEU A 389 30.65 -35.62 -1.79
C LEU A 389 30.47 -37.08 -2.29
N MET A 390 29.42 -37.75 -1.83
CA MET A 390 29.09 -39.12 -2.32
C MET A 390 28.86 -39.12 -3.83
N ILE A 391 28.16 -38.13 -4.39
CA ILE A 391 27.94 -38.04 -5.84
C ILE A 391 29.25 -37.88 -6.59
N LEU A 392 30.16 -37.03 -6.12
CA LEU A 392 31.45 -36.82 -6.78
C LEU A 392 32.36 -38.07 -6.70
N ILE A 393 32.42 -38.71 -5.53
CA ILE A 393 33.24 -39.95 -5.35
C ILE A 393 32.66 -41.10 -6.16
N ASP A 394 31.31 -41.25 -6.20
CA ASP A 394 30.65 -42.28 -7.00
C ASP A 394 30.93 -42.11 -8.51
N ASN A 395 30.90 -40.83 -8.98
CA ASN A 395 31.30 -40.52 -10.35
C ASN A 395 32.78 -40.83 -10.62
N ALA A 396 33.68 -40.38 -9.74
CA ALA A 396 35.10 -40.66 -9.85
C ALA A 396 35.36 -42.19 -9.93
N PHE A 397 34.67 -42.97 -9.11
CA PHE A 397 34.70 -44.42 -9.13
C PHE A 397 34.19 -44.99 -10.46
N LYS A 398 33.03 -44.58 -10.95
CA LYS A 398 32.40 -45.12 -12.17
C LYS A 398 33.19 -44.85 -13.44
N TYR A 399 33.88 -43.70 -13.51
CA TYR A 399 34.61 -43.29 -14.69
C TYR A 399 36.14 -43.51 -14.63
N SER A 400 36.65 -44.18 -13.56
CA SER A 400 38.06 -44.50 -13.41
C SER A 400 38.32 -46.02 -13.27
N PRO A 401 37.81 -46.88 -14.16
CA PRO A 401 37.91 -48.34 -14.00
C PRO A 401 39.34 -48.89 -14.10
N SER A 402 40.24 -48.15 -14.80
CA SER A 402 41.60 -48.59 -15.04
C SER A 402 42.60 -48.21 -13.95
N TYR A 403 42.35 -47.12 -13.23
CA TYR A 403 43.29 -46.54 -12.26
C TYR A 403 42.74 -46.54 -10.83
N LYS A 404 41.81 -47.26 -10.48
CA LYS A 404 41.23 -47.56 -9.16
C LYS A 404 41.69 -46.65 -7.98
N GLU A 405 41.87 -45.36 -8.21
CA GLU A 405 42.34 -44.36 -7.24
C GLU A 405 41.44 -43.11 -7.30
N VAL A 406 40.93 -42.69 -6.14
CA VAL A 406 40.18 -41.43 -5.95
C VAL A 406 40.81 -40.68 -4.79
N SER A 407 41.17 -39.43 -5.01
CA SER A 407 41.70 -38.55 -3.96
C SER A 407 40.74 -37.42 -3.62
N VAL A 408 40.62 -37.16 -2.32
CA VAL A 408 39.89 -36.02 -1.78
C VAL A 408 40.87 -35.17 -1.01
N VAL A 409 41.02 -33.92 -1.38
CA VAL A 409 41.90 -32.94 -0.72
C VAL A 409 41.06 -31.86 -0.06
N LEU A 410 41.33 -31.60 1.22
CA LEU A 410 40.72 -30.50 1.96
C LEU A 410 41.80 -29.47 2.31
N SER A 411 41.61 -28.24 1.89
CA SER A 411 42.49 -27.11 2.21
C SER A 411 41.68 -25.89 2.58
N VAL A 412 42.27 -24.92 3.27
CA VAL A 412 41.62 -23.66 3.66
C VAL A 412 42.45 -22.48 3.17
N ASP A 413 41.83 -21.53 2.57
CA ASP A 413 42.39 -20.23 2.19
C ASP A 413 41.47 -19.12 2.67
N ASN A 414 41.97 -18.29 3.61
CA ASN A 414 41.31 -17.17 4.22
C ASN A 414 39.88 -17.42 4.74
N ASP A 415 38.86 -17.29 3.89
CA ASP A 415 37.44 -17.34 4.25
C ASP A 415 36.74 -18.58 3.62
N PHE A 416 37.47 -19.41 2.89
CA PHE A 416 36.92 -20.55 2.17
C PHE A 416 37.68 -21.83 2.48
N ALA A 417 36.93 -22.90 2.67
CA ALA A 417 37.44 -24.26 2.56
C ALA A 417 37.31 -24.71 1.12
N THR A 418 38.36 -25.29 0.57
CA THR A 418 38.39 -25.88 -0.76
C THR A 418 38.45 -27.39 -0.64
N VAL A 419 37.42 -28.03 -1.18
CA VAL A 419 37.33 -29.47 -1.29
C VAL A 419 37.58 -29.86 -2.75
N VAL A 420 38.61 -30.67 -3.01
CA VAL A 420 38.93 -31.16 -4.35
C VAL A 420 38.70 -32.65 -4.39
N VAL A 421 37.84 -33.11 -5.28
CA VAL A 421 37.69 -34.55 -5.59
C VAL A 421 38.34 -34.82 -6.94
N LYS A 422 39.33 -35.70 -6.96
CA LYS A 422 40.13 -35.97 -8.14
C LYS A 422 40.13 -37.47 -8.46
N ASP A 423 39.96 -37.77 -9.74
CA ASP A 423 40.11 -39.10 -10.32
C ASP A 423 41.17 -39.12 -11.43
N LYS A 424 41.60 -40.33 -11.82
CA LYS A 424 42.48 -40.59 -12.94
C LYS A 424 41.75 -41.32 -14.08
N GLY A 425 40.47 -40.97 -14.27
CA GLY A 425 39.57 -41.62 -15.22
C GLY A 425 39.70 -41.14 -16.64
N GLU A 426 38.62 -41.34 -17.38
CA GLU A 426 38.53 -41.01 -18.81
C GLU A 426 38.52 -39.51 -19.11
N GLY A 427 38.27 -38.68 -18.11
CA GLY A 427 38.11 -37.24 -18.29
C GLY A 427 36.86 -36.86 -19.07
N ILE A 428 36.63 -35.59 -19.16
CA ILE A 428 35.46 -34.97 -19.79
C ILE A 428 35.96 -34.03 -20.88
N SER A 429 35.34 -34.06 -22.07
CA SER A 429 35.68 -33.12 -23.14
C SER A 429 35.21 -31.71 -22.82
N ASP A 430 35.86 -30.68 -23.36
CA ASP A 430 35.43 -29.28 -23.20
C ASP A 430 33.99 -29.06 -23.69
N GLU A 431 33.57 -29.77 -24.71
CA GLU A 431 32.21 -29.70 -25.26
C GLU A 431 31.17 -30.28 -24.30
N ASP A 432 31.52 -31.33 -23.54
CA ASP A 432 30.62 -32.01 -22.61
C ASP A 432 30.52 -31.25 -21.27
N ILE A 433 31.55 -30.49 -20.85
CA ILE A 433 31.61 -29.82 -19.53
C ILE A 433 30.38 -28.91 -19.29
N GLU A 434 29.87 -28.26 -20.33
CA GLU A 434 28.70 -27.39 -20.21
C GLU A 434 27.41 -28.16 -19.88
N PHE A 435 27.33 -29.45 -20.31
CA PHE A 435 26.10 -30.26 -20.22
C PHE A 435 26.10 -31.29 -19.10
N ILE A 436 27.24 -31.56 -18.46
CA ILE A 436 27.33 -32.66 -17.44
C ILE A 436 26.42 -32.42 -16.23
N PHE A 437 25.95 -31.19 -16.00
CA PHE A 437 25.01 -30.85 -14.95
C PHE A 437 23.54 -30.96 -15.37
N ASP A 438 23.29 -31.20 -16.66
CA ASP A 438 21.94 -31.37 -17.17
C ASP A 438 21.42 -32.76 -16.74
N ARG A 439 20.13 -32.81 -16.45
CA ARG A 439 19.47 -34.05 -16.02
C ARG A 439 19.51 -35.07 -17.15
N PHE A 440 19.85 -36.33 -16.81
CA PHE A 440 19.94 -37.43 -17.74
C PHE A 440 21.00 -37.27 -18.84
N TYR A 441 21.85 -36.25 -18.73
CA TYR A 441 22.96 -36.10 -19.66
C TYR A 441 24.03 -37.16 -19.44
N ARG A 442 24.49 -37.76 -20.53
CA ARG A 442 25.58 -38.75 -20.57
C ARG A 442 26.35 -38.57 -21.85
N THR A 443 27.67 -38.65 -21.77
CA THR A 443 28.53 -38.60 -22.96
C THR A 443 28.29 -39.82 -23.85
N ASP A 444 28.46 -39.71 -25.17
CA ASP A 444 28.20 -40.80 -26.12
C ASP A 444 29.02 -42.06 -25.83
N LYS A 445 30.25 -41.93 -25.32
CA LYS A 445 31.10 -43.05 -24.89
C LYS A 445 30.51 -43.78 -23.68
N SER A 446 29.87 -43.09 -22.78
CA SER A 446 29.23 -43.67 -21.60
C SER A 446 27.90 -44.37 -21.92
N ARG A 447 27.23 -43.99 -23.01
CA ARG A 447 25.99 -44.64 -23.51
C ARG A 447 26.27 -46.04 -24.11
N ASN A 448 27.41 -46.20 -24.77
CA ASN A 448 27.77 -47.45 -25.48
C ASN A 448 28.36 -48.55 -24.58
N ARG A 449 28.54 -48.28 -23.29
CA ARG A 449 28.98 -49.31 -22.33
C ARG A 449 27.78 -50.07 -21.77
N GLU A 450 27.71 -51.33 -22.06
CA GLU A 450 26.77 -52.31 -21.48
C GLU A 450 27.04 -52.59 -19.98
N SER A 451 27.88 -51.78 -19.31
CA SER A 451 28.21 -52.03 -17.92
C SER A 451 27.01 -51.67 -17.01
N THR A 452 26.62 -52.62 -16.18
CA THR A 452 25.63 -52.54 -15.09
C THR A 452 25.88 -51.38 -14.10
N GLN A 453 26.98 -50.66 -14.25
CA GLN A 453 27.44 -49.60 -13.34
C GLN A 453 27.26 -48.18 -13.92
N ALA A 454 26.72 -48.04 -15.13
CA ALA A 454 26.53 -46.73 -15.74
C ALA A 454 25.41 -45.96 -15.04
N GLY A 455 25.75 -44.85 -14.39
CA GLY A 455 24.80 -43.97 -13.71
C GLY A 455 23.78 -43.33 -14.67
N LEU A 456 22.67 -42.90 -14.13
CA LEU A 456 21.51 -42.34 -14.87
C LEU A 456 21.69 -40.91 -15.36
N GLY A 457 22.79 -40.21 -15.04
CA GLY A 457 22.99 -38.81 -15.36
C GLY A 457 22.18 -37.85 -14.45
N ILE A 458 21.69 -38.35 -13.30
CA ILE A 458 20.97 -37.52 -12.32
C ILE A 458 21.93 -36.98 -11.24
N GLY A 459 22.98 -37.70 -10.89
CA GLY A 459 23.85 -37.38 -9.76
C GLY A 459 24.44 -35.97 -9.84
N LEU A 460 25.07 -35.61 -10.95
CA LEU A 460 25.68 -34.26 -11.11
C LEU A 460 24.66 -33.15 -11.14
N SER A 461 23.45 -33.43 -11.62
CA SER A 461 22.36 -32.39 -11.55
C SER A 461 21.89 -32.16 -10.11
N VAL A 462 21.85 -33.17 -9.24
CA VAL A 462 21.59 -33.05 -7.80
C VAL A 462 22.74 -32.32 -7.11
N PHE A 463 23.97 -32.66 -7.44
CA PHE A 463 25.16 -31.95 -6.94
C PHE A 463 25.07 -30.45 -7.28
N LYS A 464 24.75 -30.09 -8.53
CA LYS A 464 24.59 -28.70 -8.96
C LYS A 464 23.48 -27.98 -8.19
N GLN A 465 22.33 -28.63 -7.96
CA GLN A 465 21.24 -28.06 -7.16
C GLN A 465 21.68 -27.75 -5.72
N ILE A 466 22.45 -28.62 -5.10
CA ILE A 466 23.03 -28.37 -3.76
C ILE A 466 23.97 -27.16 -3.82
N MET A 467 24.90 -27.15 -4.78
CA MET A 467 25.85 -26.03 -4.91
C MET A 467 25.16 -24.69 -5.13
N ASP A 468 24.16 -24.66 -5.98
CA ASP A 468 23.39 -23.43 -6.28
C ASP A 468 22.58 -22.96 -5.07
N ALA A 469 21.98 -23.86 -4.29
CA ALA A 469 21.20 -23.51 -3.11
C ALA A 469 22.04 -22.88 -1.99
N TYR A 470 23.31 -23.32 -1.86
CA TYR A 470 24.26 -22.72 -0.92
C TYR A 470 25.16 -21.65 -1.55
N HIS A 471 24.88 -21.26 -2.81
CA HIS A 471 25.67 -20.27 -3.58
C HIS A 471 27.17 -20.59 -3.63
N LEU A 472 27.49 -21.87 -3.71
CA LEU A 472 28.89 -22.35 -3.74
C LEU A 472 29.46 -22.30 -5.15
N LYS A 473 30.73 -21.94 -5.25
CA LYS A 473 31.46 -21.96 -6.53
C LYS A 473 32.05 -23.34 -6.78
N VAL A 474 31.83 -23.85 -7.98
CA VAL A 474 32.37 -25.08 -8.46
C VAL A 474 33.24 -24.81 -9.69
N ASP A 475 34.48 -25.21 -9.66
CA ASP A 475 35.37 -25.21 -10.81
C ASP A 475 35.65 -26.69 -11.20
N ILE A 476 35.78 -26.98 -12.51
CA ILE A 476 36.08 -28.30 -13.04
C ILE A 476 37.34 -28.17 -13.88
N LYS A 477 38.28 -29.09 -13.62
CA LYS A 477 39.45 -29.29 -14.47
C LYS A 477 39.43 -30.70 -14.95
N SER A 478 39.34 -30.92 -16.24
CA SER A 478 39.29 -32.22 -16.85
C SER A 478 40.03 -32.23 -18.17
N GLU A 479 40.71 -33.31 -18.44
CA GLU A 479 41.39 -33.56 -19.70
C GLU A 479 41.18 -35.03 -20.09
N LEU A 480 40.84 -35.26 -21.35
CA LEU A 480 40.56 -36.63 -21.83
C LEU A 480 41.71 -37.59 -21.56
N ASN A 481 41.41 -38.71 -20.95
CA ASN A 481 42.33 -39.79 -20.50
C ASN A 481 43.35 -39.39 -19.42
N GLN A 482 43.15 -38.24 -18.76
CA GLN A 482 43.99 -37.80 -17.62
C GLN A 482 43.20 -37.71 -16.31
N GLY A 483 41.85 -37.71 -16.39
CA GLY A 483 40.96 -37.68 -15.24
C GLY A 483 40.28 -36.34 -15.07
N THR A 484 39.56 -36.21 -13.93
CA THR A 484 38.77 -35.03 -13.62
C THR A 484 39.01 -34.56 -12.19
N GLU A 485 39.06 -33.26 -12.00
CA GLU A 485 39.10 -32.58 -10.69
C GLU A 485 37.87 -31.71 -10.54
N PHE A 486 37.02 -32.01 -9.55
CA PHE A 486 35.95 -31.12 -9.09
C PHE A 486 36.44 -30.31 -7.89
N ILE A 487 36.40 -28.99 -7.99
CA ILE A 487 36.90 -28.06 -6.99
C ILE A 487 35.70 -27.29 -6.42
N VAL A 488 35.37 -27.51 -5.16
CA VAL A 488 34.25 -26.87 -4.45
C VAL A 488 34.78 -25.93 -3.42
N ARG A 489 34.36 -24.66 -3.46
CA ARG A 489 34.72 -23.63 -2.48
C ARG A 489 33.56 -23.37 -1.56
N ILE A 490 33.71 -23.64 -0.26
CA ILE A 490 32.70 -23.53 0.77
C ILE A 490 33.10 -22.41 1.74
N PRO A 491 32.26 -21.39 1.95
CA PRO A 491 32.53 -20.36 2.95
C PRO A 491 32.64 -20.99 4.34
N ILE A 492 33.65 -20.59 5.11
CA ILE A 492 33.83 -21.07 6.49
C ILE A 492 33.12 -20.13 7.49
N LYS A 493 32.68 -20.71 8.60
CA LYS A 493 32.21 -19.97 9.76
C LYS A 493 33.37 -19.84 10.74
N LYS A 494 33.88 -18.63 10.94
CA LYS A 494 34.83 -18.35 12.01
C LYS A 494 34.03 -18.19 13.31
N PHE A 495 34.35 -19.01 14.31
CA PHE A 495 33.87 -18.79 15.68
C PHE A 495 34.82 -17.77 16.32
N GLU A 496 34.27 -16.62 16.78
CA GLU A 496 35.04 -15.73 17.64
C GLU A 496 35.43 -16.50 18.91
N GLU A 497 36.72 -16.64 19.17
CA GLU A 497 37.19 -17.10 20.46
C GLU A 497 36.64 -16.19 21.53
N THR A 498 35.63 -16.63 22.26
CA THR A 498 35.22 -15.97 23.49
C THR A 498 36.41 -16.09 24.43
N LYS A 499 37.21 -15.04 24.52
CA LYS A 499 38.18 -14.89 25.62
C LYS A 499 37.39 -14.88 26.92
N GLU A 500 37.28 -16.02 27.56
CA GLU A 500 36.96 -16.06 28.98
C GLU A 500 38.08 -15.32 29.72
N ILE A 501 37.71 -14.21 30.33
CA ILE A 501 38.54 -13.45 31.27
C ILE A 501 38.32 -14.04 32.66
#